data_1d932b525f31d7ac4a5917b392fd9fc3
#
_entry.id   1d932b525f31d7ac4a5917b392fd9fc3
#
_cell.length_a   1.000
_cell.length_b   1.000
_cell.length_c   1.000
_cell.angle_alpha   90.00
_cell.angle_beta   90.00
_cell.angle_gamma   90.00
#
_symmetry.space_group_name_H-M   'P 1'
#
loop_
_entity.id
_entity.type
_entity.pdbx_description
1 polymer ?
#
loop_
_entity_poly.entity_id
_entity_poly.type
_entity_poly.pdbx_seq_one_letter_code
_entity_poly.pdbx_strand_id
1 'polypeptide(L)'
;SLAMAMTYKWAFLNVPMGGAKAGIFAVPEELKCERSDLREAFGRGLKSLVAQGVYFPGLDLGTTLEDLYSIMEGAGRPLVGEQIDGSHATALTVFETARQVVKYSHRELSDVRVGIEGFGKVASAVAELLAGSGAIIIGVSTIDGMISSENGLDVQTLLSLKNEFGDRLVHHYPAVEVTAPESLYSLDVDLLIPGARPRVINEKNVSSIEAKWIVPIANAPATWEAEKSLDEMGILFIPDFVANCGGILSSAMRSDYFDLEDVRYLVETTFAELVFALLQESELRGESFKEFVRAVTWQNHLMLSDPSTGFPGMRKRLPQLIKDRDWHGVKSRIGYRIHRRNPKSNGVIHQSALDRYAELTLGSMIN
;
A
#
# COMPACT_ATOMS: atom_id res chain seq x y z
N SER A 1 3.90 -15.95 -2.59
CA SER A 1 2.65 -16.04 -3.36
C SER A 1 1.75 -14.84 -3.07
N LEU A 2 0.78 -14.55 -3.96
CA LEU A 2 -0.12 -13.39 -3.82
C LEU A 2 -0.96 -13.43 -2.53
N ALA A 3 -1.43 -14.60 -2.13
CA ALA A 3 -2.16 -14.78 -0.87
C ALA A 3 -1.31 -14.41 0.35
N MET A 4 -0.02 -14.75 0.34
CA MET A 4 0.92 -14.37 1.40
C MET A 4 1.09 -12.84 1.50
N ALA A 5 1.25 -12.15 0.38
CA ALA A 5 1.32 -10.68 0.36
C ALA A 5 0.07 -10.04 1.00
N MET A 6 -1.12 -10.60 0.72
CA MET A 6 -2.36 -10.15 1.37
C MET A 6 -2.36 -10.44 2.87
N THR A 7 -1.84 -11.61 3.31
CA THR A 7 -1.71 -11.93 4.74
C THR A 7 -0.82 -10.91 5.46
N TYR A 8 0.32 -10.54 4.85
CA TYR A 8 1.19 -9.51 5.42
C TYR A 8 0.49 -8.15 5.55
N LYS A 9 -0.29 -7.72 4.55
CA LYS A 9 -1.03 -6.45 4.62
C LYS A 9 -2.06 -6.46 5.75
N TRP A 10 -2.85 -7.52 5.89
CA TRP A 10 -3.81 -7.65 6.99
C TRP A 10 -3.12 -7.66 8.35
N ALA A 11 -2.04 -8.43 8.48
CA ALA A 11 -1.27 -8.52 9.72
C ALA A 11 -0.59 -7.19 10.07
N PHE A 12 -0.05 -6.48 9.08
CA PHE A 12 0.54 -5.16 9.27
C PHE A 12 -0.48 -4.15 9.79
N LEU A 13 -1.70 -4.18 9.26
CA LEU A 13 -2.81 -3.36 9.75
C LEU A 13 -3.45 -3.89 11.05
N ASN A 14 -2.90 -4.97 11.61
CA ASN A 14 -3.41 -5.64 12.80
C ASN A 14 -4.89 -6.06 12.69
N VAL A 15 -5.29 -6.49 11.51
CA VAL A 15 -6.63 -7.00 11.23
C VAL A 15 -6.58 -8.52 11.24
N PRO A 16 -7.42 -9.22 12.03
CA PRO A 16 -7.40 -10.69 12.18
C PRO A 16 -8.01 -11.37 10.94
N MET A 17 -7.37 -11.18 9.79
CA MET A 17 -7.75 -11.79 8.53
C MET A 17 -6.52 -12.39 7.85
N GLY A 18 -6.74 -13.52 7.18
CA GLY A 18 -5.76 -14.10 6.28
C GLY A 18 -5.90 -13.54 4.87
N GLY A 19 -4.85 -13.65 4.08
CA GLY A 19 -4.88 -13.29 2.67
C GLY A 19 -5.40 -14.43 1.81
N ALA A 20 -6.22 -14.09 0.84
CA ALA A 20 -6.63 -14.97 -0.24
C ALA A 20 -6.53 -14.21 -1.58
N LYS A 21 -6.34 -14.95 -2.65
CA LYS A 21 -6.32 -14.40 -4.00
C LYS A 21 -6.98 -15.40 -4.93
N ALA A 22 -7.85 -14.92 -5.79
CA ALA A 22 -8.48 -15.71 -6.82
C ALA A 22 -8.32 -15.04 -8.19
N GLY A 23 -8.49 -15.80 -9.25
CA GLY A 23 -8.45 -15.29 -10.61
C GLY A 23 -9.37 -16.12 -11.51
N ILE A 24 -9.90 -15.47 -12.53
CA ILE A 24 -10.66 -16.13 -13.58
C ILE A 24 -9.75 -16.20 -14.81
N PHE A 25 -9.47 -17.39 -15.26
CA PHE A 25 -8.79 -17.59 -16.53
C PHE A 25 -9.85 -17.68 -17.64
N ALA A 26 -9.77 -16.74 -18.57
CA ALA A 26 -10.67 -16.72 -19.75
C ALA A 26 -9.89 -16.21 -20.97
N VAL A 27 -10.27 -16.63 -22.15
CA VAL A 27 -9.70 -16.08 -23.39
C VAL A 27 -10.36 -14.72 -23.70
N PRO A 28 -9.64 -13.80 -24.40
CA PRO A 28 -10.14 -12.44 -24.64
C PRO A 28 -11.52 -12.37 -25.31
N GLU A 29 -11.84 -13.34 -26.15
CA GLU A 29 -13.13 -13.45 -26.86
C GLU A 29 -14.29 -13.71 -25.89
N GLU A 30 -14.11 -14.61 -24.91
CA GLU A 30 -15.11 -14.92 -23.88
C GLU A 30 -15.38 -13.72 -22.98
N LEU A 31 -14.34 -12.93 -22.68
CA LEU A 31 -14.47 -11.73 -21.86
C LEU A 31 -15.30 -10.63 -22.49
N LYS A 32 -15.40 -10.58 -23.83
CA LYS A 32 -16.16 -9.55 -24.56
C LYS A 32 -17.67 -9.83 -24.59
N CYS A 33 -18.06 -11.09 -24.67
CA CYS A 33 -19.45 -11.47 -24.93
C CYS A 33 -20.21 -11.93 -23.67
N GLU A 34 -19.51 -12.48 -22.68
CA GLU A 34 -20.11 -13.18 -21.52
C GLU A 34 -19.50 -12.73 -20.19
N ARG A 35 -18.99 -11.49 -20.15
CA ARG A 35 -18.22 -11.02 -18.98
C ARG A 35 -19.01 -11.06 -17.68
N SER A 36 -20.27 -10.62 -17.66
CA SER A 36 -21.14 -10.64 -16.48
C SER A 36 -21.48 -12.05 -16.04
N ASP A 37 -21.89 -12.91 -17.00
CA ASP A 37 -22.28 -14.30 -16.72
C ASP A 37 -21.14 -15.10 -16.11
N LEU A 38 -19.90 -14.90 -16.62
CA LEU A 38 -18.71 -15.54 -16.10
C LEU A 38 -18.40 -15.07 -14.66
N ARG A 39 -18.55 -13.77 -14.38
CA ARG A 39 -18.37 -13.19 -13.04
C ARG A 39 -19.41 -13.72 -12.05
N GLU A 40 -20.66 -13.77 -12.47
CA GLU A 40 -21.76 -14.30 -11.65
C GLU A 40 -21.58 -15.80 -11.39
N ALA A 41 -21.18 -16.58 -12.41
CA ALA A 41 -20.87 -18.01 -12.24
C ALA A 41 -19.72 -18.24 -11.26
N PHE A 42 -18.66 -17.42 -11.32
CA PHE A 42 -17.58 -17.43 -10.34
C PHE A 42 -18.12 -17.11 -8.94
N GLY A 43 -18.99 -16.10 -8.81
CA GLY A 43 -19.67 -15.76 -7.56
C GLY A 43 -20.49 -16.91 -6.99
N ARG A 44 -21.26 -17.61 -7.83
CA ARG A 44 -22.02 -18.82 -7.42
C ARG A 44 -21.11 -19.90 -6.86
N GLY A 45 -19.90 -20.09 -7.45
CA GLY A 45 -18.89 -21.00 -6.93
C GLY A 45 -18.36 -20.61 -5.56
N LEU A 46 -18.33 -19.32 -5.25
CA LEU A 46 -17.85 -18.79 -3.96
C LEU A 46 -18.94 -18.70 -2.88
N LYS A 47 -20.20 -18.96 -3.21
CA LYS A 47 -21.38 -18.72 -2.34
C LYS A 47 -21.20 -19.25 -0.92
N SER A 48 -20.72 -20.48 -0.77
CA SER A 48 -20.52 -21.09 0.55
C SER A 48 -19.44 -20.36 1.37
N LEU A 49 -18.32 -19.99 0.76
CA LEU A 49 -17.21 -19.29 1.43
C LEU A 49 -17.60 -17.87 1.84
N VAL A 50 -18.33 -17.18 0.96
CA VAL A 50 -18.84 -15.81 1.23
C VAL A 50 -19.89 -15.82 2.33
N ALA A 51 -20.84 -16.78 2.28
CA ALA A 51 -21.88 -16.92 3.29
C ALA A 51 -21.32 -17.21 4.69
N GLN A 52 -20.26 -18.01 4.76
CA GLN A 52 -19.56 -18.33 6.02
C GLN A 52 -18.62 -17.21 6.49
N GLY A 53 -18.42 -16.15 5.69
CA GLY A 53 -17.47 -15.08 6.00
C GLY A 53 -16.00 -15.53 5.94
N VAL A 54 -15.71 -16.58 5.19
CA VAL A 54 -14.34 -17.14 5.02
C VAL A 54 -13.59 -16.43 3.89
N TYR A 55 -14.31 -16.00 2.85
CA TYR A 55 -13.73 -15.30 1.72
C TYR A 55 -14.52 -14.04 1.36
N PHE A 56 -13.81 -12.94 1.15
CA PHE A 56 -14.38 -11.67 0.70
C PHE A 56 -13.69 -11.25 -0.59
N PRO A 57 -14.38 -11.37 -1.74
CA PRO A 57 -13.87 -10.86 -3.02
C PRO A 57 -13.63 -9.34 -2.95
N GLY A 58 -12.58 -8.87 -3.61
CA GLY A 58 -12.26 -7.46 -3.75
C GLY A 58 -11.77 -7.16 -5.17
N LEU A 59 -11.62 -5.88 -5.47
CA LEU A 59 -11.08 -5.42 -6.75
C LEU A 59 -9.59 -5.73 -6.86
N ASP A 60 -9.17 -6.09 -8.07
CA ASP A 60 -7.77 -6.28 -8.43
C ASP A 60 -7.56 -6.11 -9.94
N LEU A 61 -6.35 -6.41 -10.41
CA LEU A 61 -5.97 -6.29 -11.81
C LEU A 61 -6.98 -7.01 -12.73
N GLY A 62 -7.45 -6.30 -13.74
CA GLY A 62 -8.40 -6.82 -14.72
C GLY A 62 -9.85 -6.91 -14.23
N THR A 63 -10.17 -6.39 -13.04
CA THR A 63 -11.54 -6.33 -12.51
C THR A 63 -12.02 -4.89 -12.33
N THR A 64 -13.28 -4.67 -12.61
CA THR A 64 -13.99 -3.40 -12.39
C THR A 64 -14.97 -3.54 -11.22
N LEU A 65 -15.52 -2.42 -10.78
CA LEU A 65 -16.57 -2.42 -9.74
C LEU A 65 -17.82 -3.19 -10.20
N GLU A 66 -18.16 -3.11 -11.48
CA GLU A 66 -19.26 -3.87 -12.08
C GLU A 66 -19.03 -5.39 -12.02
N ASP A 67 -17.78 -5.82 -12.28
CA ASP A 67 -17.39 -7.22 -12.11
C ASP A 67 -17.57 -7.68 -10.66
N LEU A 68 -17.19 -6.84 -9.70
CA LEU A 68 -17.36 -7.15 -8.29
C LEU A 68 -18.83 -7.24 -7.89
N TYR A 69 -19.69 -6.34 -8.39
CA TYR A 69 -21.14 -6.44 -8.18
C TYR A 69 -21.68 -7.77 -8.72
N SER A 70 -21.33 -8.15 -9.95
CA SER A 70 -21.77 -9.42 -10.57
C SER A 70 -21.30 -10.64 -9.76
N ILE A 71 -20.05 -10.63 -9.28
CA ILE A 71 -19.50 -11.70 -8.43
C ILE A 71 -20.27 -11.80 -7.11
N MET A 72 -20.54 -10.68 -6.46
CA MET A 72 -21.21 -10.66 -5.16
C MET A 72 -22.69 -11.00 -5.25
N GLU A 73 -23.35 -10.64 -6.36
CA GLU A 73 -24.70 -11.08 -6.66
C GLU A 73 -24.78 -12.59 -6.86
N GLY A 74 -23.87 -13.15 -7.68
CA GLY A 74 -23.74 -14.59 -7.85
C GLY A 74 -23.45 -15.34 -6.55
N ALA A 75 -22.67 -14.73 -5.66
CA ALA A 75 -22.40 -15.27 -4.31
C ALA A 75 -23.62 -15.18 -3.37
N GLY A 76 -24.70 -14.53 -3.78
CA GLY A 76 -25.92 -14.34 -2.97
C GLY A 76 -25.74 -13.32 -1.83
N ARG A 77 -24.78 -12.39 -1.97
CA ARG A 77 -24.50 -11.32 -1.02
C ARG A 77 -24.21 -10.00 -1.76
N PRO A 78 -25.25 -9.40 -2.37
CA PRO A 78 -25.09 -8.15 -3.10
C PRO A 78 -24.36 -7.08 -2.26
N LEU A 79 -23.50 -6.30 -2.91
CA LEU A 79 -22.91 -5.13 -2.27
C LEU A 79 -23.95 -4.03 -2.15
N VAL A 80 -23.97 -3.36 -1.02
CA VAL A 80 -24.85 -2.23 -0.72
C VAL A 80 -23.95 -1.03 -0.41
N GLY A 81 -24.35 0.14 -0.89
CA GLY A 81 -23.62 1.39 -0.65
C GLY A 81 -22.46 1.63 -1.61
N GLU A 82 -21.90 2.82 -1.50
CA GLU A 82 -20.76 3.27 -2.28
C GLU A 82 -19.47 2.66 -1.73
N GLN A 83 -18.57 2.21 -2.59
CA GLN A 83 -17.29 1.62 -2.16
C GLN A 83 -16.23 2.71 -2.08
N ILE A 84 -15.44 2.72 -1.00
CA ILE A 84 -14.29 3.62 -0.87
C ILE A 84 -13.25 3.28 -1.94
N ASP A 85 -12.76 4.29 -2.64
CA ASP A 85 -11.76 4.11 -3.70
C ASP A 85 -10.43 3.60 -3.14
N GLY A 86 -10.20 2.30 -3.28
CA GLY A 86 -8.98 1.64 -2.83
C GLY A 86 -7.72 2.14 -3.53
N SER A 87 -7.83 2.70 -4.74
CA SER A 87 -6.69 3.28 -5.45
C SER A 87 -6.24 4.58 -4.80
N HIS A 88 -7.19 5.43 -4.42
CA HIS A 88 -6.89 6.67 -3.72
C HIS A 88 -6.33 6.39 -2.32
N ALA A 89 -6.95 5.47 -1.59
CA ALA A 89 -6.45 5.04 -0.28
C ALA A 89 -5.02 4.46 -0.36
N THR A 90 -4.71 3.72 -1.43
CA THR A 90 -3.34 3.24 -1.69
C THR A 90 -2.38 4.39 -1.97
N ALA A 91 -2.80 5.38 -2.76
CA ALA A 91 -1.97 6.56 -3.01
C ALA A 91 -1.65 7.32 -1.72
N LEU A 92 -2.62 7.45 -0.81
CA LEU A 92 -2.42 8.07 0.51
C LEU A 92 -1.37 7.32 1.35
N THR A 93 -1.42 5.99 1.41
CA THR A 93 -0.43 5.23 2.21
C THR A 93 0.95 5.25 1.58
N VAL A 94 1.08 5.21 0.25
CA VAL A 94 2.36 5.35 -0.45
C VAL A 94 2.96 6.73 -0.21
N PHE A 95 2.18 7.78 -0.41
CA PHE A 95 2.58 9.16 -0.16
C PHE A 95 3.03 9.35 1.28
N GLU A 96 2.22 8.91 2.23
CA GLU A 96 2.52 9.06 3.65
C GLU A 96 3.77 8.27 4.06
N THR A 97 3.96 7.07 3.52
CA THR A 97 5.18 6.28 3.70
C THR A 97 6.41 7.05 3.20
N ALA A 98 6.34 7.61 1.98
CA ALA A 98 7.40 8.43 1.42
C ALA A 98 7.70 9.65 2.31
N ARG A 99 6.67 10.34 2.77
CA ARG A 99 6.80 11.49 3.69
C ARG A 99 7.49 11.11 4.99
N GLN A 100 7.15 9.96 5.59
CA GLN A 100 7.78 9.51 6.82
C GLN A 100 9.24 9.07 6.61
N VAL A 101 9.57 8.45 5.49
CA VAL A 101 10.96 8.10 5.11
C VAL A 101 11.81 9.37 4.95
N VAL A 102 11.30 10.37 4.25
CA VAL A 102 11.99 11.66 4.08
C VAL A 102 12.20 12.37 5.42
N LYS A 103 11.13 12.45 6.24
CA LYS A 103 11.18 13.02 7.58
C LYS A 103 12.17 12.29 8.49
N TYR A 104 12.16 10.96 8.45
CA TYR A 104 13.12 10.13 9.20
C TYR A 104 14.55 10.41 8.80
N SER A 105 14.80 10.70 7.53
CA SER A 105 16.11 11.09 7.00
C SER A 105 16.47 12.56 7.23
N HIS A 106 15.71 13.28 8.08
CA HIS A 106 15.90 14.70 8.39
C HIS A 106 15.92 15.61 7.16
N ARG A 107 15.10 15.29 6.14
CA ARG A 107 14.92 16.10 4.93
C ARG A 107 13.47 16.56 4.80
N GLU A 108 13.27 17.58 3.97
CA GLU A 108 11.96 18.06 3.56
C GLU A 108 11.60 17.53 2.18
N LEU A 109 10.30 17.33 1.91
CA LEU A 109 9.85 16.85 0.59
C LEU A 109 10.24 17.81 -0.54
N SER A 110 10.34 19.11 -0.27
CA SER A 110 10.77 20.12 -1.26
C SER A 110 12.19 19.92 -1.81
N ASP A 111 13.01 19.15 -1.11
CA ASP A 111 14.37 18.85 -1.52
C ASP A 111 14.51 17.46 -2.17
N VAL A 112 13.39 16.77 -2.43
CA VAL A 112 13.38 15.38 -2.88
C VAL A 112 13.09 15.28 -4.36
N ARG A 113 14.01 14.66 -5.08
CA ARG A 113 13.91 14.32 -6.51
C ARG A 113 13.29 12.92 -6.63
N VAL A 114 12.22 12.81 -7.40
CA VAL A 114 11.40 11.59 -7.46
C VAL A 114 11.34 11.03 -8.88
N GLY A 115 11.59 9.72 -9.00
CA GLY A 115 11.31 8.94 -10.20
C GLY A 115 10.14 7.98 -9.98
N ILE A 116 9.20 7.94 -10.92
CA ILE A 116 7.97 7.12 -10.82
C ILE A 116 7.89 6.15 -11.99
N GLU A 117 7.91 4.85 -11.70
CA GLU A 117 7.72 3.79 -12.69
C GLU A 117 6.24 3.42 -12.80
N GLY A 118 5.71 3.54 -14.02
CA GLY A 118 4.29 3.43 -14.27
C GLY A 118 3.51 4.70 -13.90
N PHE A 119 2.59 5.13 -14.76
CA PHE A 119 1.77 6.33 -14.49
C PHE A 119 0.27 5.98 -14.55
N GLY A 120 -0.09 4.87 -13.86
CA GLY A 120 -1.47 4.41 -13.70
C GLY A 120 -2.27 5.25 -12.69
N LYS A 121 -3.46 4.78 -12.32
CA LYS A 121 -4.38 5.48 -11.41
C LYS A 121 -3.76 5.83 -10.06
N VAL A 122 -3.04 4.88 -9.44
CA VAL A 122 -2.40 5.11 -8.14
C VAL A 122 -1.18 6.03 -8.29
N ALA A 123 -0.32 5.76 -9.27
CA ALA A 123 0.92 6.50 -9.46
C ALA A 123 0.67 7.98 -9.78
N SER A 124 -0.35 8.29 -10.59
CA SER A 124 -0.73 9.67 -10.87
C SER A 124 -1.22 10.42 -9.63
N ALA A 125 -1.99 9.76 -8.77
CA ALA A 125 -2.43 10.35 -7.50
C ALA A 125 -1.25 10.54 -6.53
N VAL A 126 -0.30 9.60 -6.47
CA VAL A 126 0.94 9.75 -5.68
C VAL A 126 1.78 10.92 -6.19
N ALA A 127 1.93 11.05 -7.52
CA ALA A 127 2.65 12.18 -8.12
C ALA A 127 2.02 13.52 -7.75
N GLU A 128 0.69 13.62 -7.80
CA GLU A 128 -0.05 14.82 -7.40
C GLU A 128 0.15 15.18 -5.93
N LEU A 129 0.06 14.20 -5.02
CA LEU A 129 0.29 14.40 -3.58
C LEU A 129 1.72 14.83 -3.28
N LEU A 130 2.72 14.19 -3.91
CA LEU A 130 4.14 14.52 -3.73
C LEU A 130 4.46 15.92 -4.27
N ALA A 131 4.04 16.24 -5.49
CA ALA A 131 4.25 17.56 -6.08
C ALA A 131 3.51 18.65 -5.31
N GLY A 132 2.27 18.39 -4.86
CA GLY A 132 1.51 19.29 -3.98
C GLY A 132 2.17 19.54 -2.63
N SER A 133 3.08 18.67 -2.20
CA SER A 133 3.91 18.80 -0.99
C SER A 133 5.33 19.31 -1.28
N GLY A 134 5.60 19.73 -2.51
CA GLY A 134 6.85 20.37 -2.92
C GLY A 134 7.89 19.44 -3.55
N ALA A 135 7.68 18.11 -3.58
CA ALA A 135 8.64 17.19 -4.18
C ALA A 135 8.77 17.42 -5.71
N ILE A 136 9.96 17.19 -6.23
CA ILE A 136 10.30 17.45 -7.63
C ILE A 136 10.22 16.14 -8.40
N ILE A 137 9.17 15.97 -9.21
CA ILE A 137 9.01 14.79 -10.07
C ILE A 137 9.92 14.95 -11.29
N ILE A 138 11.08 14.31 -11.30
CA ILE A 138 12.07 14.46 -12.38
C ILE A 138 11.97 13.40 -13.46
N GLY A 139 11.34 12.26 -13.20
CA GLY A 139 11.19 11.19 -14.17
C GLY A 139 9.89 10.43 -14.00
N VAL A 140 9.27 10.12 -15.14
CA VAL A 140 8.08 9.27 -15.21
C VAL A 140 8.24 8.29 -16.36
N SER A 141 7.98 7.00 -16.10
CA SER A 141 7.92 6.01 -17.16
C SER A 141 6.54 5.38 -17.32
N THR A 142 6.24 4.97 -18.52
CA THR A 142 5.09 4.14 -18.90
C THR A 142 5.58 2.96 -19.73
N ILE A 143 4.69 2.10 -20.18
CA ILE A 143 5.06 1.02 -21.11
C ILE A 143 5.59 1.57 -22.45
N ASP A 144 5.21 2.79 -22.84
CA ASP A 144 5.56 3.43 -24.12
C ASP A 144 6.85 4.24 -24.07
N GLY A 145 7.47 4.41 -22.90
CA GLY A 145 8.73 5.13 -22.76
C GLY A 145 8.92 5.78 -21.40
N MET A 146 10.01 6.52 -21.26
CA MET A 146 10.34 7.32 -20.10
C MET A 146 10.67 8.75 -20.53
N ILE A 147 10.21 9.71 -19.75
CA ILE A 147 10.54 11.13 -19.87
C ILE A 147 11.14 11.64 -18.57
N SER A 148 12.11 12.56 -18.69
CA SER A 148 12.71 13.20 -17.53
C SER A 148 13.05 14.66 -17.78
N SER A 149 13.13 15.42 -16.71
CA SER A 149 13.56 16.82 -16.71
C SER A 149 14.29 17.14 -15.42
N GLU A 150 15.49 17.67 -15.49
CA GLU A 150 16.29 18.10 -14.34
C GLU A 150 15.57 19.17 -13.49
N ASN A 151 14.76 20.01 -14.14
CA ASN A 151 13.99 21.06 -13.47
C ASN A 151 12.64 20.56 -12.92
N GLY A 152 12.34 19.27 -13.08
CA GLY A 152 11.04 18.67 -12.77
C GLY A 152 10.07 18.68 -13.94
N LEU A 153 9.16 17.73 -13.91
CA LEU A 153 8.02 17.58 -14.81
C LEU A 153 6.81 18.25 -14.17
N ASP A 154 6.04 19.01 -14.93
CA ASP A 154 4.77 19.57 -14.45
C ASP A 154 3.71 18.49 -14.34
N VAL A 155 3.31 18.19 -13.09
CA VAL A 155 2.39 17.10 -12.79
C VAL A 155 0.98 17.37 -13.33
N GLN A 156 0.53 18.62 -13.39
CA GLN A 156 -0.78 18.95 -13.96
C GLN A 156 -0.82 18.67 -15.46
N THR A 157 0.26 18.98 -16.16
CA THR A 157 0.44 18.60 -17.57
C THR A 157 0.44 17.07 -17.73
N LEU A 158 1.18 16.33 -16.89
CA LEU A 158 1.18 14.86 -16.91
C LEU A 158 -0.21 14.27 -16.71
N LEU A 159 -0.99 14.78 -15.75
CA LEU A 159 -2.35 14.36 -15.47
C LEU A 159 -3.30 14.62 -16.65
N SER A 160 -3.20 15.80 -17.25
CA SER A 160 -3.98 16.17 -18.43
C SER A 160 -3.69 15.24 -19.62
N LEU A 161 -2.41 15.04 -19.92
CA LEU A 161 -1.97 14.16 -21.01
C LEU A 161 -2.32 12.70 -20.77
N LYS A 162 -2.27 12.24 -19.51
CA LYS A 162 -2.71 10.89 -19.15
C LYS A 162 -4.20 10.68 -19.45
N ASN A 163 -5.04 11.64 -19.11
CA ASN A 163 -6.48 11.55 -19.36
C ASN A 163 -6.79 11.49 -20.86
N GLU A 164 -5.98 12.16 -21.69
CA GLU A 164 -6.19 12.22 -23.13
C GLU A 164 -5.53 11.04 -23.88
N PHE A 165 -4.30 10.69 -23.52
CA PHE A 165 -3.46 9.75 -24.30
C PHE A 165 -3.12 8.44 -23.56
N GLY A 166 -3.50 8.29 -22.29
CA GLY A 166 -3.15 7.11 -21.49
C GLY A 166 -1.62 6.98 -21.34
N ASP A 167 -1.10 5.77 -21.57
CA ASP A 167 0.35 5.50 -21.44
C ASP A 167 1.20 6.22 -22.47
N ARG A 168 0.61 6.63 -23.62
CA ARG A 168 1.28 7.42 -24.64
C ARG A 168 1.54 8.88 -24.25
N LEU A 169 1.14 9.30 -23.05
CA LEU A 169 1.42 10.64 -22.52
C LEU A 169 2.88 11.06 -22.68
N VAL A 170 3.82 10.11 -22.58
CA VAL A 170 5.27 10.36 -22.71
C VAL A 170 5.66 10.94 -24.07
N HIS A 171 4.93 10.60 -25.14
CA HIS A 171 5.15 11.11 -26.49
C HIS A 171 4.52 12.49 -26.73
N HIS A 172 3.69 12.95 -25.81
CA HIS A 172 2.96 14.22 -25.90
C HIS A 172 3.43 15.28 -24.92
N TYR A 173 4.30 14.91 -23.99
CA TYR A 173 4.87 15.87 -23.04
C TYR A 173 5.83 16.82 -23.76
N PRO A 174 5.69 18.16 -23.59
CA PRO A 174 6.44 19.13 -24.37
C PRO A 174 7.93 19.17 -23.97
N ALA A 175 8.79 19.37 -24.97
CA ALA A 175 10.20 19.73 -24.83
C ALA A 175 11.07 18.73 -24.02
N VAL A 176 10.71 17.44 -24.02
CA VAL A 176 11.51 16.37 -23.44
C VAL A 176 11.72 15.24 -24.45
N GLU A 177 12.83 14.54 -24.32
CA GLU A 177 13.12 13.34 -25.12
C GLU A 177 12.48 12.11 -24.46
N VAL A 178 11.93 11.23 -25.29
CA VAL A 178 11.42 9.94 -24.85
C VAL A 178 12.53 8.91 -24.95
N THR A 179 12.85 8.25 -23.84
CA THR A 179 13.85 7.20 -23.77
C THR A 179 13.21 5.85 -23.41
N ALA A 180 14.00 4.78 -23.31
CA ALA A 180 13.50 3.47 -22.91
C ALA A 180 12.94 3.51 -21.48
N PRO A 181 11.84 2.79 -21.16
CA PRO A 181 11.25 2.79 -19.82
C PRO A 181 12.25 2.45 -18.71
N GLU A 182 13.19 1.56 -18.98
CA GLU A 182 14.21 1.09 -18.06
C GLU A 182 15.22 2.17 -17.68
N SER A 183 15.36 3.24 -18.47
CA SER A 183 16.25 4.37 -18.18
C SER A 183 15.88 5.07 -16.85
N LEU A 184 14.66 4.90 -16.39
CA LEU A 184 14.22 5.43 -15.09
C LEU A 184 15.09 4.94 -13.92
N TYR A 185 15.55 3.68 -13.95
CA TYR A 185 16.31 3.09 -12.86
C TYR A 185 17.73 3.63 -12.70
N SER A 186 18.23 4.32 -13.71
CA SER A 186 19.53 5.00 -13.69
C SER A 186 19.43 6.52 -13.56
N LEU A 187 18.25 7.06 -13.27
CA LEU A 187 18.11 8.49 -12.95
C LEU A 187 18.66 8.78 -11.54
N ASP A 188 19.37 9.89 -11.44
CA ASP A 188 19.77 10.46 -10.16
C ASP A 188 18.55 11.01 -9.42
N VAL A 189 17.92 10.14 -8.62
CA VAL A 189 16.75 10.44 -7.79
C VAL A 189 17.03 10.14 -6.33
N ASP A 190 16.40 10.87 -5.44
CA ASP A 190 16.41 10.52 -4.01
C ASP A 190 15.41 9.40 -3.71
N LEU A 191 14.24 9.46 -4.33
CA LEU A 191 13.12 8.55 -4.12
C LEU A 191 12.69 7.90 -5.43
N LEU A 192 12.73 6.58 -5.48
CA LEU A 192 12.21 5.77 -6.58
C LEU A 192 10.87 5.13 -6.16
N ILE A 193 9.86 5.26 -7.02
CA ILE A 193 8.51 4.69 -6.79
C ILE A 193 8.19 3.69 -7.91
N PRO A 194 8.50 2.39 -7.73
CA PRO A 194 8.10 1.35 -8.68
C PRO A 194 6.60 1.07 -8.56
N GLY A 195 5.85 1.23 -9.68
CA GLY A 195 4.40 1.20 -9.64
C GLY A 195 3.69 0.37 -10.71
N ALA A 196 4.39 -0.08 -11.77
CA ALA A 196 3.72 -0.71 -12.90
C ALA A 196 3.43 -2.21 -12.69
N ARG A 197 4.42 -2.98 -12.28
CA ARG A 197 4.32 -4.45 -12.23
C ARG A 197 5.26 -5.10 -11.20
N PRO A 198 5.03 -6.37 -10.84
CA PRO A 198 5.95 -7.11 -9.98
C PRO A 198 7.31 -7.31 -10.63
N ARG A 199 8.37 -7.40 -9.80
CA ARG A 199 9.74 -7.75 -10.19
C ARG A 199 10.36 -6.84 -11.24
N VAL A 200 9.97 -5.57 -11.24
CA VAL A 200 10.58 -4.54 -12.11
C VAL A 200 12.01 -4.26 -11.70
N ILE A 201 12.34 -4.35 -10.42
CA ILE A 201 13.70 -4.32 -9.89
C ILE A 201 14.21 -5.76 -9.80
N ASN A 202 15.28 -6.04 -10.51
CA ASN A 202 15.85 -7.37 -10.62
C ASN A 202 17.37 -7.27 -10.83
N GLU A 203 18.02 -8.43 -11.00
CA GLU A 203 19.48 -8.56 -11.09
C GLU A 203 20.09 -7.80 -12.27
N LYS A 204 19.27 -7.43 -13.27
CA LYS A 204 19.76 -6.71 -14.45
C LYS A 204 19.85 -5.19 -14.23
N ASN A 205 19.03 -4.65 -13.35
CA ASN A 205 18.92 -3.20 -13.17
C ASN A 205 19.19 -2.71 -11.74
N VAL A 206 19.23 -3.60 -10.75
CA VAL A 206 19.45 -3.19 -9.35
C VAL A 206 20.75 -2.42 -9.16
N SER A 207 21.82 -2.79 -9.85
CA SER A 207 23.13 -2.13 -9.73
C SER A 207 23.17 -0.71 -10.32
N SER A 208 22.19 -0.34 -11.14
CA SER A 208 22.10 1.02 -11.70
C SER A 208 21.24 1.97 -10.87
N ILE A 209 20.62 1.48 -9.78
CA ILE A 209 19.77 2.31 -8.94
C ILE A 209 20.66 3.15 -8.01
N GLU A 210 20.50 4.47 -8.10
CA GLU A 210 21.19 5.45 -7.26
C GLU A 210 20.27 6.06 -6.20
N ALA A 211 18.98 5.73 -6.23
CA ALA A 211 18.00 6.21 -5.27
C ALA A 211 18.37 5.84 -3.84
N LYS A 212 18.17 6.78 -2.90
CA LYS A 212 18.37 6.53 -1.47
C LYS A 212 17.23 5.73 -0.85
N TRP A 213 16.04 5.92 -1.38
CA TRP A 213 14.81 5.32 -0.87
C TRP A 213 13.96 4.74 -2.00
N ILE A 214 13.37 3.58 -1.73
CA ILE A 214 12.40 2.95 -2.63
C ILE A 214 11.11 2.71 -1.87
N VAL A 215 10.02 3.33 -2.34
CA VAL A 215 8.68 3.22 -1.77
C VAL A 215 7.71 2.71 -2.85
N PRO A 216 7.34 1.44 -2.85
CA PRO A 216 6.61 0.85 -3.97
C PRO A 216 5.10 1.10 -3.93
N ILE A 217 4.53 1.31 -5.12
CA ILE A 217 3.10 1.14 -5.41
C ILE A 217 2.81 -0.31 -5.79
N ALA A 218 3.69 -0.92 -6.61
CA ALA A 218 3.51 -2.28 -7.10
C ALA A 218 3.65 -3.31 -5.98
N ASN A 219 2.94 -4.43 -6.11
CA ASN A 219 3.15 -5.58 -5.24
C ASN A 219 4.39 -6.36 -5.69
N ALA A 220 5.20 -6.83 -4.72
CA ALA A 220 6.44 -7.56 -4.97
C ALA A 220 7.31 -6.90 -6.07
N PRO A 221 7.70 -5.61 -5.92
CA PRO A 221 8.34 -4.83 -6.96
C PRO A 221 9.76 -5.29 -7.29
N ALA A 222 10.41 -5.99 -6.36
CA ALA A 222 11.77 -6.50 -6.53
C ALA A 222 11.83 -8.03 -6.46
N THR A 223 12.84 -8.62 -7.10
CA THR A 223 13.22 -10.00 -6.85
C THR A 223 13.88 -10.12 -5.47
N TRP A 224 13.93 -11.33 -4.92
CA TRP A 224 14.59 -11.57 -3.63
C TRP A 224 16.07 -11.20 -3.67
N GLU A 225 16.73 -11.55 -4.76
CA GLU A 225 18.15 -11.26 -5.02
C GLU A 225 18.39 -9.75 -5.12
N ALA A 226 17.51 -9.05 -5.83
CA ALA A 226 17.59 -7.59 -5.93
C ALA A 226 17.34 -6.89 -4.58
N GLU A 227 16.39 -7.37 -3.78
CA GLU A 227 16.17 -6.83 -2.43
C GLU A 227 17.42 -6.96 -1.53
N LYS A 228 18.14 -8.08 -1.65
CA LYS A 228 19.40 -8.28 -0.93
C LYS A 228 20.48 -7.30 -1.41
N SER A 229 20.61 -7.12 -2.73
CA SER A 229 21.55 -6.15 -3.30
C SER A 229 21.24 -4.72 -2.85
N LEU A 230 19.95 -4.33 -2.78
CA LEU A 230 19.56 -3.01 -2.27
C LEU A 230 19.99 -2.78 -0.81
N ASP A 231 19.85 -3.79 0.04
CA ASP A 231 20.35 -3.72 1.44
C ASP A 231 21.89 -3.56 1.47
N GLU A 232 22.61 -4.34 0.65
CA GLU A 232 24.08 -4.25 0.56
C GLU A 232 24.56 -2.89 0.03
N MET A 233 23.76 -2.25 -0.83
CA MET A 233 23.99 -0.88 -1.32
C MET A 233 23.61 0.22 -0.31
N GLY A 234 22.98 -0.14 0.81
CA GLY A 234 22.50 0.81 1.80
C GLY A 234 21.24 1.58 1.37
N ILE A 235 20.51 1.10 0.39
CA ILE A 235 19.26 1.69 -0.09
C ILE A 235 18.11 1.26 0.82
N LEU A 236 17.41 2.22 1.41
CA LEU A 236 16.24 1.93 2.22
C LEU A 236 15.06 1.50 1.34
N PHE A 237 14.81 0.20 1.32
CA PHE A 237 13.69 -0.40 0.59
C PHE A 237 12.52 -0.65 1.54
N ILE A 238 11.38 0.00 1.28
CA ILE A 238 10.15 -0.21 2.05
C ILE A 238 9.38 -1.41 1.46
N PRO A 239 9.01 -2.41 2.27
CA PRO A 239 8.16 -3.50 1.80
C PRO A 239 6.82 -3.01 1.24
N ASP A 240 6.34 -3.63 0.17
CA ASP A 240 5.08 -3.30 -0.48
C ASP A 240 3.88 -3.37 0.47
N PHE A 241 3.84 -4.36 1.35
CA PHE A 241 2.75 -4.52 2.31
C PHE A 241 2.68 -3.39 3.35
N VAL A 242 3.75 -2.60 3.52
CA VAL A 242 3.76 -1.35 4.30
C VAL A 242 3.26 -0.21 3.41
N ALA A 243 3.94 0.03 2.30
CA ALA A 243 3.70 1.22 1.48
C ALA A 243 2.30 1.24 0.85
N ASN A 244 1.85 0.12 0.27
CA ASN A 244 0.65 0.07 -0.56
C ASN A 244 -0.55 -0.63 0.10
N CYS A 245 -0.63 -0.63 1.43
CA CYS A 245 -1.72 -1.30 2.16
C CYS A 245 -3.05 -0.52 2.15
N GLY A 246 -3.10 0.69 1.62
CA GLY A 246 -4.28 1.56 1.66
C GLY A 246 -5.54 0.95 1.05
N GLY A 247 -5.41 0.18 -0.05
CA GLY A 247 -6.54 -0.53 -0.64
C GLY A 247 -7.14 -1.59 0.29
N ILE A 248 -6.32 -2.22 1.13
CA ILE A 248 -6.78 -3.14 2.16
C ILE A 248 -7.40 -2.37 3.33
N LEU A 249 -6.81 -1.25 3.72
CA LEU A 249 -7.34 -0.39 4.76
C LEU A 249 -8.74 0.10 4.40
N SER A 250 -8.96 0.61 3.18
CA SER A 250 -10.28 1.04 2.71
C SER A 250 -11.29 -0.11 2.68
N SER A 251 -10.85 -1.32 2.33
CA SER A 251 -11.70 -2.51 2.34
C SER A 251 -12.08 -2.97 3.77
N ALA A 252 -11.23 -2.69 4.74
CA ALA A 252 -11.52 -2.94 6.17
C ALA A 252 -12.50 -1.91 6.75
N MET A 253 -12.48 -0.68 6.20
CA MET A 253 -13.37 0.42 6.54
C MET A 253 -14.60 0.34 5.63
N ARG A 254 -15.71 -0.14 6.16
CA ARG A 254 -16.94 -0.30 5.36
C ARG A 254 -17.54 1.06 5.00
N SER A 255 -17.88 1.24 3.73
CA SER A 255 -18.43 2.49 3.18
C SER A 255 -19.73 2.97 3.86
N ASP A 256 -20.49 2.09 4.49
CA ASP A 256 -21.72 2.45 5.23
C ASP A 256 -21.44 3.37 6.44
N TYR A 257 -20.17 3.45 6.89
CA TYR A 257 -19.79 4.15 8.13
C TYR A 257 -18.60 5.09 7.98
N PHE A 258 -17.82 4.93 6.91
CA PHE A 258 -16.59 5.67 6.67
C PHE A 258 -16.54 6.17 5.24
N ASP A 259 -15.95 7.33 5.06
CA ASP A 259 -15.64 7.91 3.78
C ASP A 259 -14.12 8.01 3.55
N LEU A 260 -13.73 8.61 2.45
CA LEU A 260 -12.32 8.76 2.10
C LEU A 260 -11.57 9.71 3.05
N GLU A 261 -12.25 10.69 3.62
CA GLU A 261 -11.65 11.62 4.60
C GLU A 261 -11.33 10.90 5.91
N ASP A 262 -12.17 9.96 6.31
CA ASP A 262 -11.89 9.09 7.46
C ASP A 262 -10.63 8.23 7.21
N VAL A 263 -10.47 7.69 5.99
CA VAL A 263 -9.26 6.95 5.60
C VAL A 263 -8.04 7.87 5.61
N ARG A 264 -8.16 9.07 5.03
CA ARG A 264 -7.11 10.08 5.02
C ARG A 264 -6.66 10.41 6.45
N TYR A 265 -7.59 10.72 7.33
CA TYR A 265 -7.29 11.03 8.73
C TYR A 265 -6.52 9.88 9.42
N LEU A 266 -6.94 8.63 9.21
CA LEU A 266 -6.27 7.47 9.79
C LEU A 266 -4.85 7.30 9.24
N VAL A 267 -4.66 7.55 7.95
CA VAL A 267 -3.34 7.45 7.30
C VAL A 267 -2.42 8.55 7.78
N GLU A 268 -2.87 9.80 7.80
CA GLU A 268 -2.05 10.95 8.19
C GLU A 268 -1.68 10.98 9.68
N THR A 269 -2.41 10.24 10.51
CA THR A 269 -2.18 10.18 11.95
C THR A 269 -1.57 8.84 12.37
N THR A 270 -2.41 7.81 12.48
CA THR A 270 -2.03 6.53 13.08
C THR A 270 -1.05 5.74 12.23
N PHE A 271 -1.29 5.67 10.91
CA PHE A 271 -0.39 4.97 9.99
C PHE A 271 0.97 5.70 9.88
N ALA A 272 0.95 7.02 9.78
CA ALA A 272 2.16 7.84 9.75
C ALA A 272 3.05 7.61 10.97
N GLU A 273 2.46 7.68 12.18
CA GLU A 273 3.17 7.43 13.44
C GLU A 273 3.75 6.01 13.48
N LEU A 274 3.02 5.01 12.98
CA LEU A 274 3.52 3.64 12.91
C LEU A 274 4.74 3.51 12.01
N VAL A 275 4.66 4.00 10.76
CA VAL A 275 5.77 3.89 9.81
C VAL A 275 7.02 4.55 10.38
N PHE A 276 6.87 5.77 10.94
CA PHE A 276 7.99 6.49 11.53
C PHE A 276 8.60 5.74 12.72
N ALA A 277 7.77 5.20 13.61
CA ALA A 277 8.22 4.44 14.77
C ALA A 277 8.96 3.15 14.36
N LEU A 278 8.49 2.45 13.33
CA LEU A 278 9.16 1.25 12.81
C LEU A 278 10.52 1.57 12.19
N LEU A 279 10.66 2.71 11.48
CA LEU A 279 11.94 3.17 10.95
C LEU A 279 12.95 3.41 12.10
N GLN A 280 12.53 4.13 13.15
CA GLN A 280 13.39 4.39 14.30
C GLN A 280 13.79 3.10 15.04
N GLU A 281 12.86 2.17 15.24
CA GLU A 281 13.14 0.93 15.96
C GLU A 281 14.09 0.02 15.19
N SER A 282 13.96 -0.09 13.87
CA SER A 282 14.87 -0.89 13.04
C SER A 282 16.29 -0.36 13.11
N GLU A 283 16.47 0.98 13.12
CA GLU A 283 17.78 1.62 13.27
C GLU A 283 18.39 1.35 14.65
N LEU A 284 17.60 1.53 15.72
CA LEU A 284 18.04 1.27 17.09
C LEU A 284 18.52 -0.18 17.28
N ARG A 285 17.95 -1.13 16.56
CA ARG A 285 18.35 -2.54 16.57
C ARG A 285 19.52 -2.84 15.64
N GLY A 286 19.86 -1.94 14.75
CA GLY A 286 20.84 -2.19 13.69
C GLY A 286 20.38 -3.26 12.69
N GLU A 287 19.07 -3.41 12.50
CA GLU A 287 18.46 -4.37 11.60
C GLU A 287 18.02 -3.68 10.29
N SER A 288 18.06 -4.41 9.17
CA SER A 288 17.43 -3.94 7.94
C SER A 288 15.95 -3.71 8.19
N PHE A 289 15.43 -2.52 7.80
CA PHE A 289 14.02 -2.17 7.98
C PHE A 289 13.08 -3.24 7.43
N LYS A 290 13.41 -3.74 6.24
CA LYS A 290 12.65 -4.78 5.56
C LYS A 290 12.55 -6.06 6.39
N GLU A 291 13.68 -6.56 6.91
CA GLU A 291 13.72 -7.79 7.68
C GLU A 291 13.01 -7.61 9.04
N PHE A 292 13.28 -6.50 9.70
CA PHE A 292 12.63 -6.16 10.96
C PHE A 292 11.10 -6.13 10.81
N VAL A 293 10.59 -5.36 9.84
CA VAL A 293 9.13 -5.21 9.65
C VAL A 293 8.47 -6.50 9.19
N ARG A 294 9.15 -7.32 8.37
CA ARG A 294 8.66 -8.66 8.01
C ARG A 294 8.52 -9.55 9.24
N ALA A 295 9.54 -9.60 10.09
CA ALA A 295 9.53 -10.42 11.30
C ALA A 295 8.41 -9.98 12.26
N VAL A 296 8.31 -8.70 12.53
CA VAL A 296 7.28 -8.12 13.41
C VAL A 296 5.87 -8.38 12.86
N THR A 297 5.66 -8.17 11.57
CA THR A 297 4.36 -8.40 10.92
C THR A 297 3.97 -9.88 10.95
N TRP A 298 4.94 -10.78 10.75
CA TRP A 298 4.68 -12.22 10.83
C TRP A 298 4.31 -12.67 12.24
N GLN A 299 5.00 -12.18 13.26
CA GLN A 299 4.66 -12.43 14.66
C GLN A 299 3.24 -11.94 14.99
N ASN A 300 2.89 -10.74 14.52
CA ASN A 300 1.54 -10.22 14.66
C ASN A 300 0.50 -11.13 14.00
N HIS A 301 0.78 -11.66 12.80
CA HIS A 301 -0.09 -12.64 12.14
C HIS A 301 -0.31 -13.90 12.99
N LEU A 302 0.75 -14.44 13.56
CA LEU A 302 0.65 -15.64 14.41
C LEU A 302 -0.22 -15.38 15.64
N MET A 303 -0.04 -14.25 16.31
CA MET A 303 -0.87 -13.86 17.46
C MET A 303 -2.35 -13.65 17.08
N LEU A 304 -2.61 -12.97 15.97
CA LEU A 304 -3.97 -12.73 15.48
C LEU A 304 -4.67 -14.03 15.06
N SER A 305 -3.91 -15.05 14.69
CA SER A 305 -4.40 -16.35 14.26
C SER A 305 -4.62 -17.33 15.42
N ASP A 306 -4.07 -17.04 16.61
CA ASP A 306 -4.18 -17.91 17.77
C ASP A 306 -5.56 -17.73 18.46
N PRO A 307 -6.39 -18.78 18.54
CA PRO A 307 -7.68 -18.73 19.22
C PRO A 307 -7.60 -18.39 20.71
N SER A 308 -6.47 -18.66 21.35
CA SER A 308 -6.29 -18.45 22.80
C SER A 308 -6.10 -16.99 23.18
N THR A 309 -5.73 -16.13 22.22
CA THR A 309 -5.47 -14.70 22.45
C THR A 309 -6.72 -13.85 22.69
N GLY A 310 -7.92 -14.44 22.66
CA GLY A 310 -9.20 -13.74 22.89
C GLY A 310 -9.68 -12.90 21.70
N PHE A 311 -8.94 -12.88 20.59
CA PHE A 311 -9.29 -12.19 19.35
C PHE A 311 -10.55 -12.72 18.62
N PRO A 312 -11.02 -13.97 18.76
CA PRO A 312 -12.27 -14.42 18.13
C PRO A 312 -13.50 -13.58 18.48
N GLY A 313 -13.51 -12.91 19.64
CA GLY A 313 -14.57 -11.98 20.02
C GLY A 313 -14.60 -10.66 19.24
N MET A 314 -13.51 -10.28 18.58
CA MET A 314 -13.43 -9.03 17.82
C MET A 314 -14.19 -9.06 16.49
N ARG A 315 -14.30 -10.22 15.82
CA ARG A 315 -15.13 -10.36 14.61
C ARG A 315 -16.58 -9.91 14.81
N LYS A 316 -17.11 -10.05 16.05
CA LYS A 316 -18.47 -9.61 16.39
C LYS A 316 -18.54 -8.16 16.84
N ARG A 317 -17.45 -7.58 17.35
CA ARG A 317 -17.43 -6.22 17.93
C ARG A 317 -16.87 -5.15 17.01
N LEU A 318 -16.01 -5.50 16.05
CA LEU A 318 -15.47 -4.52 15.10
C LEU A 318 -16.57 -3.78 14.33
N PRO A 319 -17.60 -4.45 13.76
CA PRO A 319 -18.72 -3.76 13.12
C PRO A 319 -19.46 -2.79 14.04
N GLN A 320 -19.62 -3.12 15.32
CA GLN A 320 -20.33 -2.26 16.28
C GLN A 320 -19.52 -1.01 16.63
N LEU A 321 -18.21 -1.15 16.82
CA LEU A 321 -17.33 0.00 17.12
C LEU A 321 -17.19 0.96 15.95
N ILE A 322 -17.14 0.39 14.76
CA ILE A 322 -17.17 1.15 13.50
C ILE A 322 -18.47 1.94 13.44
N LYS A 323 -19.60 1.29 13.73
CA LYS A 323 -20.93 1.90 13.73
C LYS A 323 -21.08 3.03 14.74
N ASP A 324 -20.50 2.86 15.92
CA ASP A 324 -20.56 3.86 17.00
C ASP A 324 -19.54 5.00 16.79
N ARG A 325 -18.80 5.01 15.67
CA ARG A 325 -17.70 5.96 15.40
C ARG A 325 -16.70 6.07 16.55
N ASP A 326 -16.55 4.99 17.31
CA ASP A 326 -15.60 4.94 18.42
C ASP A 326 -14.18 4.75 17.89
N TRP A 327 -13.59 5.84 17.41
CA TRP A 327 -12.22 5.89 16.91
C TRP A 327 -11.19 5.42 17.95
N HIS A 328 -11.45 5.60 19.24
CA HIS A 328 -10.59 5.06 20.29
C HIS A 328 -10.65 3.54 20.34
N GLY A 329 -11.85 2.97 20.23
CA GLY A 329 -12.02 1.54 20.14
C GLY A 329 -11.46 0.94 18.86
N VAL A 330 -11.59 1.62 17.71
CA VAL A 330 -11.00 1.21 16.43
C VAL A 330 -9.48 1.31 16.51
N LYS A 331 -8.89 2.43 16.96
CA LYS A 331 -7.45 2.60 17.18
C LYS A 331 -6.88 1.54 18.12
N SER A 332 -7.56 1.24 19.22
CA SER A 332 -7.12 0.21 20.17
C SER A 332 -7.18 -1.21 19.62
N ARG A 333 -7.95 -1.46 18.55
CA ARG A 333 -8.19 -2.80 17.96
C ARG A 333 -7.47 -3.05 16.66
N ILE A 334 -7.05 -1.99 15.95
CA ILE A 334 -6.09 -2.09 14.87
C ILE A 334 -4.67 -2.27 15.44
N GLY A 335 -4.53 -2.46 16.77
CA GLY A 335 -3.26 -2.67 17.44
C GLY A 335 -2.57 -1.41 17.92
N TYR A 336 -3.12 -0.25 17.61
CA TYR A 336 -2.55 1.02 18.02
C TYR A 336 -3.21 1.56 19.28
N ARG A 337 -2.79 1.10 20.44
CA ARG A 337 -3.09 1.78 21.70
C ARG A 337 -2.24 3.04 21.81
N ILE A 338 -2.71 4.14 21.22
CA ILE A 338 -2.20 5.47 21.55
C ILE A 338 -2.69 5.77 22.96
N HIS A 339 -1.82 5.62 23.97
CA HIS A 339 -2.09 6.21 25.27
C HIS A 339 -1.98 7.72 25.14
N ARG A 340 -3.12 8.41 25.21
CA ARG A 340 -3.13 9.80 25.65
C ARG A 340 -2.57 9.85 27.07
N ARG A 341 -1.28 10.17 27.21
CA ARG A 341 -0.77 10.82 28.38
C ARG A 341 -0.58 12.29 28.07
N ASN A 342 -1.41 13.09 28.76
CA ASN A 342 -1.27 14.50 29.11
C ASN A 342 -0.62 15.44 28.07
N PRO A 343 -1.36 16.45 27.54
CA PRO A 343 -0.87 17.40 26.53
C PRO A 343 0.26 18.34 26.97
N LYS A 344 0.86 18.11 28.13
CA LYS A 344 1.93 18.95 28.69
C LYS A 344 3.33 18.35 28.67
N SER A 345 3.55 17.18 28.09
CA SER A 345 4.91 16.61 27.95
C SER A 345 5.36 16.66 26.51
N ASN A 346 6.10 17.69 26.15
CA ASN A 346 6.88 17.73 24.92
C ASN A 346 7.84 16.53 24.86
N GLY A 347 7.74 15.70 23.85
CA GLY A 347 8.84 14.92 23.34
C GLY A 347 8.97 13.46 23.78
N VAL A 348 7.99 12.81 24.42
CA VAL A 348 8.10 11.39 24.83
C VAL A 348 6.85 10.60 24.43
N ILE A 349 6.53 10.55 23.13
CA ILE A 349 5.47 9.67 22.59
C ILE A 349 6.04 8.30 22.19
N HIS A 350 7.36 8.17 22.11
CA HIS A 350 8.04 7.12 21.38
C HIS A 350 8.08 5.76 22.06
N GLN A 351 8.32 5.73 23.36
CA GLN A 351 8.56 4.47 24.06
C GLN A 351 7.26 3.66 24.23
N SER A 352 6.13 4.28 24.49
CA SER A 352 4.90 3.57 24.88
C SER A 352 4.12 2.93 23.73
N ALA A 353 4.23 3.42 22.49
CA ALA A 353 3.60 2.77 21.33
C ALA A 353 4.45 1.60 20.86
N LEU A 354 5.78 1.76 20.87
CA LEU A 354 6.74 0.73 20.53
C LEU A 354 6.87 -0.34 21.60
N ASP A 355 6.91 0.04 22.88
CA ASP A 355 6.93 -0.91 23.99
C ASP A 355 5.70 -1.80 23.98
N ARG A 356 4.53 -1.28 23.59
CA ARG A 356 3.32 -2.09 23.46
C ARG A 356 3.21 -2.86 22.18
N TYR A 357 3.71 -2.35 21.07
CA TYR A 357 3.84 -3.16 19.87
C TYR A 357 4.89 -4.24 20.09
N ALA A 358 5.99 -3.91 20.77
CA ALA A 358 7.01 -4.86 21.21
C ALA A 358 6.49 -5.80 22.33
N GLU A 359 5.75 -5.32 23.32
CA GLU A 359 5.11 -6.17 24.34
C GLU A 359 4.06 -7.11 23.76
N LEU A 360 3.29 -6.66 22.78
CA LEU A 360 2.31 -7.50 22.09
C LEU A 360 2.95 -8.47 21.08
N THR A 361 4.16 -8.14 20.57
CA THR A 361 4.83 -8.94 19.55
C THR A 361 6.06 -9.70 20.06
N LEU A 362 6.77 -9.22 21.07
CA LEU A 362 8.01 -9.80 21.59
C LEU A 362 7.90 -10.30 23.02
N GLY A 363 6.88 -9.90 23.78
CA GLY A 363 6.70 -10.29 25.18
C GLY A 363 6.49 -11.79 25.40
N SER A 364 6.19 -12.55 24.36
CA SER A 364 6.11 -14.02 24.40
C SER A 364 7.45 -14.71 24.08
N MET A 365 8.49 -13.98 23.72
CA MET A 365 9.80 -14.56 23.39
C MET A 365 10.87 -14.42 24.49
N ILE A 366 10.56 -13.73 25.60
CA ILE A 366 11.54 -13.46 26.68
C ILE A 366 11.18 -14.16 28.00
N ASN A 367 10.14 -15.02 28.02
CA ASN A 367 9.88 -15.90 29.15
C ASN A 367 9.96 -17.37 28.74
#